data_484e6efd698c580b23992dca684fc6fb
#
_entry.id   484e6efd698c580b23992dca684fc6fb
#
_cell.length_a   1.000
_cell.length_b   1.000
_cell.length_c   1.000
_cell.angle_alpha   90.00
_cell.angle_beta   90.00
_cell.angle_gamma   90.00
#
_symmetry.space_group_name_H-M   'P 1'
#
loop_
_entity.id
_entity.type
_entity.pdbx_description
1 polymer ?
#
loop_
_entity_poly.entity_id
_entity_poly.type
_entity_poly.pdbx_seq_one_letter_code
_entity_poly.pdbx_strand_id
1 'polypeptide(L)'
;GFSELDSVLGGGVVPASLILVGGDPGIGKSTLLLQAVATLSKGVNKEGKPIQCAYISGEESIDQVRLRAMRLGLADTPVELASETHIRDIIATLDVNDAPDIVVIDSIQTMYNDAVESAPGTVGQVRACGHELIRLAKKRGFVLFLVGHVTKEGTLAGPRVLEHMVDTVLYFEGDRGHHFRILRSVKNRFGATDEIGVFEMTDKGLSEVPNPSALFLADRQGNVSGSCVFAGIEGTRPMLVEIQALVAPMTGNTPRRAVVGWDSNRLNMLLAVLEARCGVSMANKDIFLNVAGGMRLSEPAVDLAAVMAILSSAF
;
A
#
# COMPACT_ATOMS: atom_id res chain seq x y z
N GLY A 1 12.10 -12.84 7.65
CA GLY A 1 10.98 -11.93 7.63
C GLY A 1 10.93 -11.11 6.36
N PHE A 2 9.88 -10.38 6.19
CA PHE A 2 9.79 -9.30 5.21
C PHE A 2 10.31 -8.04 5.88
N SER A 3 11.55 -7.64 5.61
CA SER A 3 12.18 -6.48 6.25
C SER A 3 11.44 -5.17 5.94
N GLU A 4 10.90 -5.03 4.73
CA GLU A 4 10.10 -3.89 4.31
C GLU A 4 8.74 -3.85 5.04
N LEU A 5 8.09 -4.99 5.27
CA LEU A 5 6.89 -5.09 6.08
C LEU A 5 7.19 -4.85 7.57
N ASP A 6 8.27 -5.44 8.07
CA ASP A 6 8.69 -5.28 9.47
C ASP A 6 8.98 -3.80 9.80
N SER A 7 9.64 -3.07 8.88
CA SER A 7 9.90 -1.63 9.02
C SER A 7 8.61 -0.82 9.15
N VAL A 8 7.64 -1.07 8.28
CA VAL A 8 6.34 -0.35 8.28
C VAL A 8 5.52 -0.68 9.52
N LEU A 9 5.70 -1.87 10.09
CA LEU A 9 5.06 -2.29 11.35
C LEU A 9 5.76 -1.74 12.60
N GLY A 10 6.90 -1.06 12.45
CA GLY A 10 7.67 -0.52 13.58
C GLY A 10 8.63 -1.52 14.20
N GLY A 11 9.14 -2.47 13.40
CA GLY A 11 10.10 -3.49 13.82
C GLY A 11 9.55 -4.92 13.80
N GLY A 12 8.35 -5.11 13.27
CA GLY A 12 7.72 -6.42 13.09
C GLY A 12 6.36 -6.54 13.73
N VAL A 13 5.81 -7.74 13.67
CA VAL A 13 4.46 -8.03 14.16
C VAL A 13 4.44 -8.08 15.70
N VAL A 14 3.60 -7.26 16.31
CA VAL A 14 3.40 -7.25 17.76
C VAL A 14 2.32 -8.29 18.15
N PRO A 15 2.55 -9.17 19.14
CA PRO A 15 1.55 -10.13 19.58
C PRO A 15 0.22 -9.47 19.97
N ALA A 16 -0.88 -10.09 19.60
CA ALA A 16 -2.25 -9.62 19.82
C ALA A 16 -2.58 -8.27 19.18
N SER A 17 -1.77 -7.82 18.20
CA SER A 17 -2.02 -6.58 17.44
C SER A 17 -3.09 -6.77 16.37
N LEU A 18 -3.76 -5.68 16.07
CA LEU A 18 -4.83 -5.58 15.09
C LEU A 18 -4.34 -4.70 13.93
N ILE A 19 -4.21 -5.28 12.74
CA ILE A 19 -3.61 -4.63 11.58
C ILE A 19 -4.62 -4.60 10.44
N LEU A 20 -4.90 -3.41 9.93
CA LEU A 20 -5.73 -3.20 8.75
C LEU A 20 -4.84 -2.91 7.55
N VAL A 21 -5.01 -3.66 6.46
CA VAL A 21 -4.30 -3.45 5.19
C VAL A 21 -5.29 -3.00 4.13
N GLY A 22 -5.27 -1.71 3.82
CA GLY A 22 -6.10 -1.08 2.79
C GLY A 22 -5.37 -0.95 1.46
N GLY A 23 -6.11 -0.74 0.38
CA GLY A 23 -5.56 -0.45 -0.96
C GLY A 23 -6.50 -0.87 -2.07
N ASP A 24 -6.23 -0.42 -3.29
CA ASP A 24 -7.03 -0.71 -4.48
C ASP A 24 -7.17 -2.21 -4.74
N PRO A 25 -8.28 -2.67 -5.33
CA PRO A 25 -8.42 -4.06 -5.79
C PRO A 25 -7.32 -4.42 -6.79
N GLY A 26 -6.70 -5.60 -6.60
CA GLY A 26 -5.64 -6.10 -7.48
C GLY A 26 -4.26 -5.45 -7.27
N ILE A 27 -4.06 -4.61 -6.25
CA ILE A 27 -2.76 -3.99 -5.96
C ILE A 27 -1.71 -4.99 -5.43
N GLY A 28 -2.15 -6.12 -4.85
CA GLY A 28 -1.26 -7.15 -4.32
C GLY A 28 -1.38 -7.43 -2.83
N LYS A 29 -2.41 -6.90 -2.13
CA LYS A 29 -2.61 -7.10 -0.67
C LYS A 29 -2.63 -8.58 -0.28
N SER A 30 -3.46 -9.37 -0.96
CA SER A 30 -3.60 -10.81 -0.74
C SER A 30 -2.29 -11.56 -0.97
N THR A 31 -1.53 -11.15 -2.00
CA THR A 31 -0.20 -11.71 -2.29
C THR A 31 0.79 -11.39 -1.17
N LEU A 32 0.84 -10.12 -0.74
CA LEU A 32 1.71 -9.69 0.35
C LEU A 32 1.45 -10.50 1.63
N LEU A 33 0.17 -10.58 2.03
CA LEU A 33 -0.17 -11.24 3.29
C LEU A 33 0.02 -12.76 3.22
N LEU A 34 -0.27 -13.41 2.09
CA LEU A 34 0.01 -14.83 1.92
C LEU A 34 1.51 -15.13 2.02
N GLN A 35 2.37 -14.31 1.38
CA GLN A 35 3.82 -14.43 1.49
C GLN A 35 4.30 -14.14 2.93
N ALA A 36 3.72 -13.14 3.59
CA ALA A 36 4.08 -12.77 4.96
C ALA A 36 3.76 -13.89 5.96
N VAL A 37 2.54 -14.43 5.96
CA VAL A 37 2.16 -15.51 6.88
C VAL A 37 2.91 -16.80 6.58
N ALA A 38 3.19 -17.11 5.31
CA ALA A 38 4.01 -18.24 4.90
C ALA A 38 5.47 -18.12 5.38
N THR A 39 5.99 -16.91 5.48
CA THR A 39 7.32 -16.65 6.04
C THR A 39 7.30 -16.73 7.56
N LEU A 40 6.28 -16.14 8.20
CA LEU A 40 6.13 -16.17 9.67
C LEU A 40 5.90 -17.59 10.20
N SER A 41 5.15 -18.43 9.48
CA SER A 41 4.90 -19.83 9.87
C SER A 41 6.15 -20.71 9.96
N LYS A 42 7.27 -20.28 9.36
CA LYS A 42 8.58 -20.94 9.48
C LYS A 42 9.34 -20.58 10.77
N GLY A 43 8.83 -19.61 11.51
CA GLY A 43 9.40 -19.16 12.77
C GLY A 43 8.85 -19.89 13.99
N VAL A 44 9.32 -19.46 15.15
CA VAL A 44 8.82 -19.95 16.45
C VAL A 44 8.27 -18.77 17.25
N ASN A 45 7.23 -19.04 18.03
CA ASN A 45 6.64 -18.06 18.93
C ASN A 45 7.51 -17.91 20.22
N LYS A 46 7.08 -17.06 21.16
CA LYS A 46 7.82 -16.80 22.40
C LYS A 46 8.00 -18.03 23.29
N GLU A 47 7.19 -19.07 23.10
CA GLU A 47 7.25 -20.33 23.82
C GLU A 47 8.16 -21.36 23.11
N GLY A 48 8.79 -21.01 21.99
CA GLY A 48 9.60 -21.90 21.17
C GLY A 48 8.81 -22.89 20.32
N LYS A 49 7.46 -22.73 20.21
CA LYS A 49 6.59 -23.52 19.35
C LYS A 49 6.52 -22.93 17.93
N PRO A 50 6.30 -23.73 16.89
CA PRO A 50 6.05 -23.21 15.54
C PRO A 50 4.89 -22.21 15.54
N ILE A 51 5.05 -21.09 14.82
CA ILE A 51 3.99 -20.09 14.67
C ILE A 51 2.89 -20.68 13.80
N GLN A 52 1.68 -20.76 14.33
CA GLN A 52 0.49 -21.22 13.62
C GLN A 52 -0.17 -20.03 12.92
N CYS A 53 -0.38 -20.16 11.60
CA CYS A 53 -0.99 -19.12 10.77
C CYS A 53 -2.23 -19.65 10.07
N ALA A 54 -3.32 -18.88 10.12
CA ALA A 54 -4.54 -19.16 9.37
C ALA A 54 -4.83 -18.03 8.36
N TYR A 55 -5.19 -18.42 7.15
CA TYR A 55 -5.60 -17.50 6.09
C TYR A 55 -7.03 -17.83 5.66
N ILE A 56 -7.97 -16.95 5.95
CA ILE A 56 -9.39 -17.10 5.68
C ILE A 56 -9.78 -16.17 4.54
N SER A 57 -10.16 -16.77 3.41
CA SER A 57 -10.61 -16.04 2.22
C SER A 57 -12.13 -16.01 2.15
N GLY A 58 -12.70 -14.83 1.92
CA GLY A 58 -14.10 -14.65 1.57
C GLY A 58 -14.32 -14.34 0.09
N GLU A 59 -13.25 -14.20 -0.70
CA GLU A 59 -13.32 -13.86 -2.13
C GLU A 59 -12.93 -15.05 -3.02
N GLU A 60 -11.98 -15.85 -2.59
CA GLU A 60 -11.43 -16.95 -3.36
C GLU A 60 -11.70 -18.30 -2.69
N SER A 61 -11.92 -19.33 -3.49
CA SER A 61 -11.96 -20.71 -3.00
C SER A 61 -10.59 -21.15 -2.48
N ILE A 62 -10.58 -22.20 -1.64
CA ILE A 62 -9.32 -22.79 -1.12
C ILE A 62 -8.39 -23.19 -2.27
N ASP A 63 -8.93 -23.77 -3.35
CA ASP A 63 -8.12 -24.19 -4.49
C ASP A 63 -7.49 -23.01 -5.24
N GLN A 64 -8.18 -21.86 -5.34
CA GLN A 64 -7.62 -20.65 -5.93
C GLN A 64 -6.49 -20.08 -5.06
N VAL A 65 -6.65 -20.08 -3.74
CA VAL A 65 -5.58 -19.66 -2.82
C VAL A 65 -4.39 -20.62 -2.90
N ARG A 66 -4.63 -21.93 -2.99
CA ARG A 66 -3.57 -22.95 -3.17
C ARG A 66 -2.81 -22.77 -4.49
N LEU A 67 -3.51 -22.53 -5.60
CA LEU A 67 -2.89 -22.26 -6.89
C LEU A 67 -2.01 -21.00 -6.84
N ARG A 68 -2.48 -19.96 -6.14
CA ARG A 68 -1.66 -18.77 -5.88
C ARG A 68 -0.43 -19.13 -5.04
N ALA A 69 -0.58 -19.87 -3.94
CA ALA A 69 0.53 -20.32 -3.10
C ALA A 69 1.57 -21.12 -3.89
N MET A 70 1.12 -22.03 -4.76
CA MET A 70 2.01 -22.81 -5.65
C MET A 70 2.81 -21.90 -6.58
N ARG A 71 2.17 -20.93 -7.24
CA ARG A 71 2.85 -19.96 -8.12
C ARG A 71 3.88 -19.13 -7.38
N LEU A 72 3.63 -18.82 -6.12
CA LEU A 72 4.54 -18.07 -5.24
C LEU A 72 5.65 -18.93 -4.61
N GLY A 73 5.68 -20.25 -4.88
CA GLY A 73 6.63 -21.18 -4.25
C GLY A 73 6.35 -21.43 -2.76
N LEU A 74 5.10 -21.30 -2.33
CA LEU A 74 4.67 -21.41 -0.94
C LEU A 74 3.82 -22.67 -0.65
N ALA A 75 3.79 -23.62 -1.57
CA ALA A 75 2.93 -24.80 -1.47
C ALA A 75 3.18 -25.65 -0.20
N ASP A 76 4.43 -25.74 0.24
CA ASP A 76 4.85 -26.56 1.38
C ASP A 76 4.89 -25.81 2.72
N THR A 77 4.25 -24.64 2.79
CA THR A 77 4.22 -23.87 4.04
C THR A 77 3.05 -24.30 4.93
N PRO A 78 3.26 -24.39 6.26
CA PRO A 78 2.23 -24.86 7.19
C PRO A 78 1.22 -23.74 7.53
N VAL A 79 0.60 -23.14 6.50
CA VAL A 79 -0.47 -22.14 6.66
C VAL A 79 -1.81 -22.84 6.49
N GLU A 80 -2.68 -22.73 7.47
CA GLU A 80 -4.05 -23.22 7.39
C GLU A 80 -4.87 -22.33 6.47
N LEU A 81 -5.56 -22.92 5.48
CA LEU A 81 -6.38 -22.21 4.51
C LEU A 81 -7.85 -22.53 4.72
N ALA A 82 -8.69 -21.50 4.80
CA ALA A 82 -10.14 -21.65 4.84
C ALA A 82 -10.80 -20.70 3.84
N SER A 83 -11.98 -21.10 3.34
CA SER A 83 -12.86 -20.24 2.56
C SER A 83 -14.19 -20.15 3.30
N GLU A 84 -14.46 -19.00 3.90
CA GLU A 84 -15.64 -18.76 4.72
C GLU A 84 -15.98 -17.27 4.76
N THR A 85 -17.27 -16.94 4.74
CA THR A 85 -17.77 -15.57 4.82
C THR A 85 -18.64 -15.33 6.05
N HIS A 86 -19.17 -16.39 6.63
CA HIS A 86 -20.10 -16.29 7.76
C HIS A 86 -19.31 -16.08 9.06
N ILE A 87 -19.48 -14.92 9.68
CA ILE A 87 -18.69 -14.51 10.84
C ILE A 87 -18.86 -15.45 12.05
N ARG A 88 -20.05 -16.05 12.22
CA ARG A 88 -20.32 -17.00 13.29
C ARG A 88 -19.46 -18.27 13.17
N ASP A 89 -19.32 -18.79 11.95
CA ASP A 89 -18.57 -20.01 11.69
C ASP A 89 -17.06 -19.76 11.82
N ILE A 90 -16.60 -18.59 11.35
CA ILE A 90 -15.21 -18.15 11.56
C ILE A 90 -14.92 -18.03 13.07
N ILE A 91 -15.81 -17.40 13.86
CA ILE A 91 -15.64 -17.26 15.30
C ILE A 91 -15.64 -18.63 15.97
N ALA A 92 -16.57 -19.53 15.64
CA ALA A 92 -16.64 -20.87 16.22
C ALA A 92 -15.35 -21.67 15.97
N THR A 93 -14.76 -21.53 14.79
CA THR A 93 -13.50 -22.16 14.41
C THR A 93 -12.29 -21.60 15.17
N LEU A 94 -12.25 -20.30 15.37
CA LEU A 94 -11.11 -19.60 16.00
C LEU A 94 -11.25 -19.47 17.55
N ASP A 95 -12.45 -19.61 18.14
CA ASP A 95 -12.65 -19.47 19.59
C ASP A 95 -12.30 -20.75 20.36
N VAL A 96 -11.10 -21.26 20.10
CA VAL A 96 -10.55 -22.47 20.73
C VAL A 96 -9.32 -22.14 21.57
N ASN A 97 -8.92 -23.07 22.46
CA ASN A 97 -7.76 -22.82 23.33
C ASN A 97 -6.43 -22.85 22.56
N ASP A 98 -6.38 -23.59 21.48
CA ASP A 98 -5.21 -23.72 20.58
C ASP A 98 -5.47 -22.91 19.29
N ALA A 99 -5.85 -21.64 19.47
CA ALA A 99 -6.08 -20.74 18.35
C ALA A 99 -4.77 -20.41 17.62
N PRO A 100 -4.80 -20.17 16.30
CA PRO A 100 -3.62 -19.72 15.58
C PRO A 100 -2.99 -18.48 16.20
N ASP A 101 -1.65 -18.33 16.09
CA ASP A 101 -0.93 -17.13 16.53
C ASP A 101 -1.25 -15.92 15.62
N ILE A 102 -1.52 -16.18 14.33
CA ILE A 102 -1.77 -15.14 13.31
C ILE A 102 -2.96 -15.56 12.44
N VAL A 103 -3.90 -14.65 12.26
CA VAL A 103 -5.09 -14.83 11.42
C VAL A 103 -5.18 -13.72 10.38
N VAL A 104 -5.39 -14.09 9.12
CA VAL A 104 -5.68 -13.16 8.01
C VAL A 104 -7.11 -13.34 7.56
N ILE A 105 -7.86 -12.25 7.45
CA ILE A 105 -9.21 -12.19 6.85
C ILE A 105 -9.12 -11.40 5.53
N ASP A 106 -9.38 -12.06 4.42
CA ASP A 106 -9.27 -11.50 3.06
C ASP A 106 -10.56 -11.76 2.24
N SER A 107 -11.45 -10.77 2.13
CA SER A 107 -11.47 -9.41 2.67
C SER A 107 -12.59 -9.23 3.68
N ILE A 108 -12.48 -8.20 4.53
CA ILE A 108 -13.53 -7.88 5.50
C ILE A 108 -14.86 -7.49 4.83
N GLN A 109 -14.83 -7.00 3.59
CA GLN A 109 -16.02 -6.61 2.84
C GLN A 109 -16.91 -7.80 2.44
N THR A 110 -16.35 -8.99 2.34
CA THR A 110 -17.11 -10.20 2.00
C THR A 110 -17.71 -10.89 3.21
N MET A 111 -17.29 -10.49 4.41
CA MET A 111 -17.78 -11.10 5.65
C MET A 111 -19.24 -10.70 5.92
N TYR A 112 -19.99 -11.65 6.45
CA TYR A 112 -21.41 -11.53 6.72
C TYR A 112 -21.76 -11.90 8.16
N ASN A 113 -22.55 -11.03 8.80
CA ASN A 113 -23.16 -11.27 10.12
C ASN A 113 -24.69 -11.25 9.96
N ASP A 114 -25.33 -12.37 10.21
CA ASP A 114 -26.79 -12.56 10.09
C ASP A 114 -27.62 -11.74 11.11
N ALA A 115 -26.99 -11.22 12.16
CA ALA A 115 -27.62 -10.30 13.11
C ALA A 115 -27.80 -8.86 12.55
N VAL A 116 -27.24 -8.56 11.37
CA VAL A 116 -27.28 -7.23 10.77
C VAL A 116 -28.07 -7.30 9.44
N GLU A 117 -29.23 -6.61 9.38
CA GLU A 117 -30.09 -6.58 8.23
C GLU A 117 -29.52 -5.66 7.11
N SER A 118 -28.41 -6.06 6.52
CA SER A 118 -27.82 -5.36 5.37
C SER A 118 -26.91 -6.29 4.58
N ALA A 119 -26.68 -5.95 3.30
CA ALA A 119 -25.84 -6.76 2.42
C ALA A 119 -24.36 -6.73 2.86
N PRO A 120 -23.57 -7.78 2.57
CA PRO A 120 -22.11 -7.78 2.74
C PRO A 120 -21.48 -6.55 2.07
N GLY A 121 -20.41 -6.02 2.66
CA GLY A 121 -19.71 -4.84 2.18
C GLY A 121 -20.32 -3.50 2.57
N THR A 122 -21.51 -3.46 3.16
CA THR A 122 -22.08 -2.23 3.72
C THR A 122 -21.35 -1.80 4.99
N VAL A 123 -21.43 -0.51 5.35
CA VAL A 123 -20.80 0.04 6.57
C VAL A 123 -21.22 -0.74 7.81
N GLY A 124 -22.52 -1.10 7.90
CA GLY A 124 -23.06 -1.86 9.04
C GLY A 124 -22.42 -3.23 9.17
N GLN A 125 -22.37 -3.98 8.07
CA GLN A 125 -21.77 -5.32 8.04
C GLN A 125 -20.27 -5.28 8.35
N VAL A 126 -19.51 -4.44 7.66
CA VAL A 126 -18.05 -4.32 7.85
C VAL A 126 -17.73 -3.97 9.31
N ARG A 127 -18.50 -3.04 9.91
CA ARG A 127 -18.30 -2.65 11.31
C ARG A 127 -18.64 -3.78 12.27
N ALA A 128 -19.76 -4.48 12.06
CA ALA A 128 -20.19 -5.57 12.92
C ALA A 128 -19.23 -6.75 12.86
N CYS A 129 -18.88 -7.21 11.66
CA CYS A 129 -17.92 -8.30 11.47
C CYS A 129 -16.53 -7.94 12.02
N GLY A 130 -16.05 -6.73 11.75
CA GLY A 130 -14.77 -6.24 12.28
C GLY A 130 -14.76 -6.20 13.80
N HIS A 131 -15.84 -5.73 14.44
CA HIS A 131 -15.96 -5.68 15.89
C HIS A 131 -15.88 -7.09 16.53
N GLU A 132 -16.59 -8.06 15.97
CA GLU A 132 -16.59 -9.44 16.50
C GLU A 132 -15.20 -10.09 16.35
N LEU A 133 -14.54 -9.94 15.20
CA LEU A 133 -13.19 -10.46 14.96
C LEU A 133 -12.15 -9.81 15.88
N ILE A 134 -12.21 -8.49 16.06
CA ILE A 134 -11.33 -7.74 16.96
C ILE A 134 -11.52 -8.18 18.42
N ARG A 135 -12.77 -8.36 18.84
CA ARG A 135 -13.09 -8.85 20.18
C ARG A 135 -12.52 -10.25 20.42
N LEU A 136 -12.65 -11.14 19.44
CA LEU A 136 -12.11 -12.48 19.50
C LEU A 136 -10.57 -12.48 19.54
N ALA A 137 -9.93 -11.71 18.66
CA ALA A 137 -8.48 -11.57 18.63
C ALA A 137 -7.90 -11.12 19.98
N LYS A 138 -8.53 -10.13 20.61
CA LYS A 138 -8.15 -9.67 21.95
C LYS A 138 -8.39 -10.73 23.04
N LYS A 139 -9.47 -11.49 22.93
CA LYS A 139 -9.80 -12.57 23.89
C LYS A 139 -8.80 -13.72 23.81
N ARG A 140 -8.40 -14.11 22.59
CA ARG A 140 -7.53 -15.26 22.33
C ARG A 140 -6.04 -14.90 22.22
N GLY A 141 -5.72 -13.64 22.00
CA GLY A 141 -4.36 -13.14 21.96
C GLY A 141 -3.65 -13.34 20.62
N PHE A 142 -4.37 -13.65 19.55
CA PHE A 142 -3.76 -13.77 18.21
C PHE A 142 -3.63 -12.43 17.50
N VAL A 143 -2.68 -12.35 16.56
CA VAL A 143 -2.55 -11.21 15.66
C VAL A 143 -3.61 -11.31 14.57
N LEU A 144 -4.30 -10.21 14.29
CA LEU A 144 -5.34 -10.17 13.27
C LEU A 144 -4.97 -9.20 12.17
N PHE A 145 -4.83 -9.72 10.94
CA PHE A 145 -4.77 -8.92 9.72
C PHE A 145 -6.14 -8.88 9.06
N LEU A 146 -6.66 -7.68 8.85
CA LEU A 146 -7.88 -7.42 8.09
C LEU A 146 -7.53 -6.79 6.74
N VAL A 147 -7.90 -7.44 5.65
CA VAL A 147 -7.76 -6.87 4.30
C VAL A 147 -9.00 -6.06 3.96
N GLY A 148 -8.80 -4.84 3.46
CA GLY A 148 -9.87 -3.96 3.00
C GLY A 148 -9.59 -3.35 1.64
N HIS A 149 -10.59 -3.32 0.75
CA HIS A 149 -10.51 -2.64 -0.53
C HIS A 149 -10.96 -1.18 -0.41
N VAL A 150 -10.14 -0.26 -0.93
CA VAL A 150 -10.55 1.15 -1.07
C VAL A 150 -11.50 1.25 -2.25
N THR A 151 -12.68 1.85 -2.03
CA THR A 151 -13.67 2.04 -3.08
C THR A 151 -13.70 3.49 -3.53
N LYS A 152 -13.62 3.72 -4.84
CA LYS A 152 -13.69 5.06 -5.43
C LYS A 152 -15.12 5.64 -5.45
N GLU A 153 -16.14 4.81 -5.36
CA GLU A 153 -17.54 5.17 -5.62
C GLU A 153 -18.48 5.11 -4.41
N GLY A 154 -17.99 4.90 -3.21
CA GLY A 154 -18.76 5.03 -1.96
C GLY A 154 -19.90 4.01 -1.74
N THR A 155 -20.12 3.02 -2.63
CA THR A 155 -21.17 1.99 -2.49
C THR A 155 -20.81 0.88 -1.53
N LEU A 156 -19.53 0.55 -1.41
CA LEU A 156 -19.00 -0.41 -0.44
C LEU A 156 -18.24 0.35 0.67
N ALA A 157 -18.35 -0.11 1.89
CA ALA A 157 -17.62 0.46 3.00
C ALA A 157 -16.12 0.20 2.83
N GLY A 158 -15.35 1.28 2.69
CA GLY A 158 -13.90 1.20 2.67
C GLY A 158 -13.31 0.87 4.05
N PRO A 159 -11.99 0.59 4.10
CA PRO A 159 -11.29 0.25 5.34
C PRO A 159 -11.36 1.36 6.41
N ARG A 160 -11.62 2.61 6.03
CA ARG A 160 -11.76 3.76 6.97
C ARG A 160 -12.75 3.52 8.10
N VAL A 161 -13.76 2.67 7.88
CA VAL A 161 -14.75 2.31 8.92
C VAL A 161 -14.09 1.61 10.11
N LEU A 162 -12.98 0.89 9.90
CA LEU A 162 -12.26 0.11 10.90
C LEU A 162 -10.99 0.78 11.44
N GLU A 163 -10.52 1.88 10.84
CA GLU A 163 -9.25 2.54 11.20
C GLU A 163 -9.16 2.90 12.69
N HIS A 164 -10.29 3.30 13.29
CA HIS A 164 -10.34 3.67 14.72
C HIS A 164 -10.30 2.46 15.65
N MET A 165 -10.62 1.26 15.14
CA MET A 165 -10.79 0.04 15.95
C MET A 165 -9.51 -0.80 15.99
N VAL A 166 -8.55 -0.56 15.09
CA VAL A 166 -7.31 -1.31 14.96
C VAL A 166 -6.11 -0.53 15.51
N ASP A 167 -4.98 -1.22 15.72
CA ASP A 167 -3.76 -0.64 16.27
C ASP A 167 -2.88 -0.05 15.17
N THR A 168 -2.83 -0.71 14.01
CA THR A 168 -2.03 -0.33 12.86
C THR A 168 -2.89 -0.29 11.61
N VAL A 169 -2.70 0.74 10.78
CA VAL A 169 -3.34 0.90 9.47
C VAL A 169 -2.25 1.07 8.43
N LEU A 170 -2.22 0.16 7.49
CA LEU A 170 -1.31 0.15 6.35
C LEU A 170 -2.11 0.39 5.07
N TYR A 171 -1.60 1.25 4.18
CA TYR A 171 -2.13 1.41 2.84
C TYR A 171 -1.14 0.92 1.81
N PHE A 172 -1.61 0.04 0.92
CA PHE A 172 -0.85 -0.46 -0.20
C PHE A 172 -1.20 0.37 -1.44
N GLU A 173 -0.22 1.14 -1.90
CA GLU A 173 -0.34 2.13 -2.97
C GLU A 173 0.48 1.69 -4.20
N GLY A 174 0.11 2.18 -5.38
CA GLY A 174 0.84 1.96 -6.62
C GLY A 174 -0.06 2.09 -7.84
N ASP A 175 0.54 2.30 -8.98
CA ASP A 175 -0.15 2.30 -10.26
C ASP A 175 -0.02 0.92 -10.92
N ARG A 176 -1.07 0.47 -11.62
CA ARG A 176 -1.06 -0.80 -12.38
C ARG A 176 -0.07 -0.79 -13.53
N GLY A 177 0.32 0.39 -14.00
CA GLY A 177 1.33 0.57 -15.05
C GLY A 177 2.78 0.46 -14.57
N HIS A 178 3.01 0.49 -13.26
CA HIS A 178 4.34 0.39 -12.67
C HIS A 178 4.50 -0.92 -11.91
N HIS A 179 5.72 -1.48 -11.92
CA HIS A 179 6.03 -2.73 -11.21
C HIS A 179 6.13 -2.54 -9.68
N PHE A 180 6.26 -1.28 -9.22
CA PHE A 180 6.47 -0.97 -7.81
C PHE A 180 5.17 -0.78 -7.05
N ARG A 181 5.24 -1.14 -5.78
CA ARG A 181 4.17 -0.99 -4.80
C ARG A 181 4.77 -0.41 -3.53
N ILE A 182 4.08 0.54 -2.94
CA ILE A 182 4.49 1.19 -1.70
C ILE A 182 3.49 0.80 -0.62
N LEU A 183 3.97 0.24 0.46
CA LEU A 183 3.19 0.00 1.66
C LEU A 183 3.48 1.13 2.64
N ARG A 184 2.47 1.90 3.00
CA ARG A 184 2.60 3.06 3.88
C ARG A 184 1.90 2.83 5.21
N SER A 185 2.55 3.16 6.31
CA SER A 185 1.95 3.20 7.64
C SER A 185 1.22 4.53 7.85
N VAL A 186 -0.11 4.49 7.95
CA VAL A 186 -0.95 5.68 8.18
C VAL A 186 -1.27 5.84 9.66
N LYS A 187 -1.34 4.74 10.38
CA LYS A 187 -1.52 4.69 11.82
C LYS A 187 -0.70 3.55 12.38
N ASN A 188 0.07 3.82 13.43
CA ASN A 188 0.81 2.77 14.13
C ASN A 188 0.93 3.12 15.62
N ARG A 189 0.38 2.27 16.49
CA ARG A 189 0.52 2.42 17.95
C ARG A 189 1.85 1.90 18.49
N PHE A 190 2.59 1.15 17.68
CA PHE A 190 3.80 0.45 18.08
C PHE A 190 5.08 1.02 17.44
N GLY A 191 4.94 2.02 16.57
CA GLY A 191 6.06 2.63 15.86
C GLY A 191 5.69 3.96 15.20
N ALA A 192 6.58 4.46 14.36
CA ALA A 192 6.37 5.68 13.62
C ALA A 192 5.26 5.53 12.58
N THR A 193 4.58 6.62 12.27
CA THR A 193 3.68 6.74 11.12
C THR A 193 4.45 7.28 9.92
N ASP A 194 3.86 7.17 8.74
CA ASP A 194 4.45 7.58 7.45
C ASP A 194 5.68 6.76 7.00
N GLU A 195 6.06 5.71 7.75
CA GLU A 195 7.04 4.75 7.29
C GLU A 195 6.56 4.03 6.03
N ILE A 196 7.50 3.79 5.11
CA ILE A 196 7.22 3.11 3.86
C ILE A 196 8.03 1.82 3.70
N GLY A 197 7.38 0.81 3.12
CA GLY A 197 8.01 -0.37 2.56
C GLY A 197 7.83 -0.38 1.05
N VAL A 198 8.89 -0.67 0.30
CA VAL A 198 8.84 -0.70 -1.16
C VAL A 198 8.98 -2.11 -1.66
N PHE A 199 8.07 -2.50 -2.55
CA PHE A 199 8.01 -3.83 -3.15
C PHE A 199 7.96 -3.73 -4.67
N GLU A 200 8.55 -4.69 -5.34
CA GLU A 200 8.41 -4.91 -6.76
C GLU A 200 7.48 -6.09 -7.02
N MET A 201 6.51 -5.93 -7.93
CA MET A 201 5.65 -7.02 -8.36
C MET A 201 6.34 -7.81 -9.48
N THR A 202 6.66 -9.06 -9.20
CA THR A 202 7.29 -9.99 -10.14
C THR A 202 6.35 -11.16 -10.48
N ASP A 203 6.77 -12.01 -11.40
CA ASP A 203 6.09 -13.28 -11.71
C ASP A 203 6.04 -14.25 -10.49
N LYS A 204 7.00 -14.10 -9.56
CA LYS A 204 7.09 -14.88 -8.31
C LYS A 204 6.43 -14.20 -7.10
N GLY A 205 5.68 -13.12 -7.32
CA GLY A 205 5.02 -12.34 -6.28
C GLY A 205 5.73 -11.03 -5.97
N LEU A 206 5.59 -10.58 -4.72
CA LEU A 206 6.20 -9.35 -4.24
C LEU A 206 7.62 -9.62 -3.74
N SER A 207 8.57 -8.87 -4.29
CA SER A 207 9.97 -8.81 -3.84
C SER A 207 10.22 -7.50 -3.11
N GLU A 208 10.96 -7.54 -2.03
CA GLU A 208 11.38 -6.35 -1.29
C GLU A 208 12.42 -5.54 -2.07
N VAL A 209 12.33 -4.22 -1.98
CA VAL A 209 13.26 -3.28 -2.60
C VAL A 209 14.01 -2.51 -1.52
N PRO A 210 15.18 -3.01 -1.07
CA PRO A 210 15.95 -2.37 0.01
C PRO A 210 16.49 -0.98 -0.35
N ASN A 211 16.74 -0.73 -1.64
CA ASN A 211 17.21 0.55 -2.15
C ASN A 211 16.28 1.11 -3.23
N PRO A 212 15.17 1.75 -2.86
CA PRO A 212 14.23 2.32 -3.83
C PRO A 212 14.85 3.41 -4.71
N SER A 213 15.85 4.15 -4.21
CA SER A 213 16.53 5.20 -4.97
C SER A 213 17.22 4.67 -6.23
N ALA A 214 17.89 3.52 -6.12
CA ALA A 214 18.53 2.89 -7.28
C ALA A 214 17.51 2.54 -8.36
N LEU A 215 16.30 2.18 -7.95
CA LEU A 215 15.21 1.80 -8.81
C LEU A 215 14.57 3.00 -9.51
N PHE A 216 14.26 4.07 -8.75
CA PHE A 216 13.68 5.31 -9.31
C PHE A 216 14.64 6.09 -10.20
N LEU A 217 15.94 5.73 -10.20
CA LEU A 217 16.97 6.28 -11.05
C LEU A 217 17.45 5.30 -12.14
N ALA A 218 16.93 4.07 -12.18
CA ALA A 218 17.43 3.00 -13.07
C ALA A 218 17.27 3.37 -14.56
N ASP A 219 16.19 4.06 -14.93
CA ASP A 219 15.90 4.47 -16.30
C ASP A 219 16.58 5.79 -16.71
N ARG A 220 17.36 6.40 -15.81
CA ARG A 220 18.02 7.67 -16.07
C ARG A 220 19.11 7.51 -17.10
N GLN A 221 18.84 8.01 -18.30
CA GLN A 221 19.83 8.12 -19.36
C GLN A 221 20.62 9.41 -19.17
N GLY A 222 21.86 9.33 -18.71
CA GLY A 222 22.87 10.38 -18.75
C GLY A 222 22.40 11.85 -18.62
N ASN A 223 23.02 12.76 -19.33
CA ASN A 223 22.64 14.18 -19.36
C ASN A 223 21.48 14.43 -20.35
N VAL A 224 20.26 14.07 -19.94
CA VAL A 224 19.03 14.36 -20.69
C VAL A 224 18.42 15.65 -20.18
N SER A 225 18.07 16.57 -21.10
CA SER A 225 17.33 17.79 -20.74
C SER A 225 15.94 17.44 -20.19
N GLY A 226 15.45 18.25 -19.27
CA GLY A 226 14.14 18.02 -18.65
C GLY A 226 14.16 17.01 -17.49
N SER A 227 15.31 16.59 -17.01
CA SER A 227 15.43 15.68 -15.88
C SER A 227 16.17 16.34 -14.71
N CYS A 228 15.62 16.21 -13.50
CA CYS A 228 16.25 16.62 -12.27
C CYS A 228 16.00 15.61 -11.15
N VAL A 229 17.03 15.31 -10.35
CA VAL A 229 16.88 14.41 -9.20
C VAL A 229 16.51 15.22 -7.97
N PHE A 230 15.41 14.83 -7.35
CA PHE A 230 14.97 15.30 -6.05
C PHE A 230 15.49 14.38 -4.96
N ALA A 231 16.08 14.94 -3.92
CA ALA A 231 16.45 14.25 -2.69
C ALA A 231 15.49 14.64 -1.59
N GLY A 232 14.67 13.72 -1.14
CA GLY A 232 13.65 13.91 -0.11
C GLY A 232 13.65 12.83 0.94
N ILE A 233 12.70 12.91 1.85
CA ILE A 233 12.48 11.92 2.90
C ILE A 233 11.03 11.47 2.84
N GLU A 234 10.81 10.16 2.77
CA GLU A 234 9.51 9.53 2.92
C GLU A 234 9.50 8.70 4.21
N GLY A 235 8.68 9.12 5.19
CA GLY A 235 8.78 8.60 6.54
C GLY A 235 10.14 8.95 7.16
N THR A 236 10.93 7.96 7.54
CA THR A 236 12.32 8.11 7.98
C THR A 236 13.34 7.76 6.88
N ARG A 237 12.90 7.37 5.69
CA ARG A 237 13.74 6.85 4.62
C ARG A 237 14.17 7.97 3.65
N PRO A 238 15.47 8.25 3.50
CA PRO A 238 15.95 9.13 2.44
C PRO A 238 15.76 8.47 1.08
N MET A 239 15.26 9.25 0.11
CA MET A 239 14.96 8.77 -1.23
C MET A 239 15.42 9.75 -2.29
N LEU A 240 15.92 9.21 -3.40
CA LEU A 240 16.20 9.96 -4.62
C LEU A 240 15.14 9.60 -5.66
N VAL A 241 14.48 10.62 -6.19
CA VAL A 241 13.41 10.46 -7.18
C VAL A 241 13.68 11.38 -8.36
N GLU A 242 13.56 10.86 -9.57
CA GLU A 242 13.69 11.66 -10.78
C GLU A 242 12.39 12.41 -11.07
N ILE A 243 12.52 13.73 -11.29
CA ILE A 243 11.46 14.60 -11.79
C ILE A 243 11.74 14.84 -13.26
N GLN A 244 10.80 14.48 -14.12
CA GLN A 244 10.89 14.62 -15.57
C GLN A 244 9.94 15.69 -16.06
N ALA A 245 10.42 16.63 -16.86
CA ALA A 245 9.60 17.66 -17.47
C ALA A 245 9.81 17.69 -18.98
N LEU A 246 8.74 17.88 -19.71
CA LEU A 246 8.74 18.17 -21.14
C LEU A 246 8.08 19.53 -21.39
N VAL A 247 8.83 20.45 -21.97
CA VAL A 247 8.35 21.75 -22.40
C VAL A 247 8.34 21.81 -23.92
N ALA A 248 7.17 21.98 -24.51
CA ALA A 248 6.99 22.00 -25.96
C ALA A 248 6.28 23.29 -26.40
N PRO A 249 6.44 23.75 -27.65
CA PRO A 249 5.62 24.81 -28.19
C PRO A 249 4.12 24.47 -28.07
N MET A 250 3.30 25.45 -27.69
CA MET A 250 1.85 25.28 -27.62
C MET A 250 1.29 24.96 -29.01
N THR A 251 0.48 23.91 -29.09
CA THR A 251 -0.13 23.44 -30.35
C THR A 251 -1.60 23.85 -30.52
N GLY A 252 -2.22 24.40 -29.48
CA GLY A 252 -3.63 24.83 -29.45
C GLY A 252 -3.78 26.29 -29.03
N ASN A 253 -5.00 26.69 -28.69
CA ASN A 253 -5.31 28.06 -28.23
C ASN A 253 -5.09 28.26 -26.71
N THR A 254 -4.88 27.18 -25.97
CA THR A 254 -4.66 27.19 -24.50
C THR A 254 -3.51 26.26 -24.17
N PRO A 255 -2.56 26.71 -23.32
CA PRO A 255 -1.43 25.87 -22.95
C PRO A 255 -1.89 24.68 -22.09
N ARG A 256 -1.41 23.49 -22.46
CA ARG A 256 -1.68 22.26 -21.69
C ARG A 256 -0.73 22.17 -20.51
N ARG A 257 -1.29 21.80 -19.36
CA ARG A 257 -0.56 21.56 -18.10
C ARG A 257 -0.96 20.19 -17.59
N ALA A 258 -0.09 19.20 -17.72
CA ALA A 258 -0.34 17.85 -17.22
C ALA A 258 0.74 17.46 -16.21
N VAL A 259 0.29 16.91 -15.09
CA VAL A 259 1.17 16.52 -13.97
C VAL A 259 0.80 15.12 -13.51
N VAL A 260 1.80 14.27 -13.37
CA VAL A 260 1.68 12.93 -12.79
C VAL A 260 2.57 12.85 -11.56
N GLY A 261 1.99 12.43 -10.44
CA GLY A 261 2.72 12.24 -9.18
C GLY A 261 2.98 13.50 -8.36
N TRP A 262 2.47 14.67 -8.79
CA TRP A 262 2.61 15.95 -8.08
C TRP A 262 1.36 16.82 -8.24
N ASP A 263 1.29 17.95 -7.53
CA ASP A 263 0.13 18.84 -7.53
C ASP A 263 0.13 19.80 -8.71
N SER A 264 -0.94 19.81 -9.52
CA SER A 264 -1.07 20.67 -10.70
C SER A 264 -1.24 22.15 -10.36
N ASN A 265 -1.86 22.48 -9.21
CA ASN A 265 -2.01 23.86 -8.77
C ASN A 265 -0.65 24.43 -8.34
N ARG A 266 0.19 23.57 -7.74
CA ARG A 266 1.55 23.94 -7.37
C ARG A 266 2.40 24.23 -8.61
N LEU A 267 2.29 23.43 -9.68
CA LEU A 267 2.92 23.73 -10.96
C LEU A 267 2.52 25.13 -11.46
N ASN A 268 1.23 25.44 -11.51
CA ASN A 268 0.75 26.73 -11.99
C ASN A 268 1.28 27.92 -11.17
N MET A 269 1.38 27.75 -9.84
CA MET A 269 1.95 28.76 -8.94
C MET A 269 3.44 28.98 -9.24
N LEU A 270 4.23 27.92 -9.43
CA LEU A 270 5.65 28.01 -9.76
C LEU A 270 5.89 28.67 -11.12
N LEU A 271 5.07 28.38 -12.12
CA LEU A 271 5.15 29.04 -13.42
C LEU A 271 4.88 30.53 -13.32
N ALA A 272 3.92 30.95 -12.49
CA ALA A 272 3.66 32.36 -12.22
C ALA A 272 4.84 33.05 -11.50
N VAL A 273 5.50 32.34 -10.58
CA VAL A 273 6.72 32.86 -9.90
C VAL A 273 7.87 33.01 -10.89
N LEU A 274 8.10 32.02 -11.77
CA LEU A 274 9.14 32.07 -12.82
C LEU A 274 8.93 33.26 -13.74
N GLU A 275 7.70 33.53 -14.16
CA GLU A 275 7.38 34.67 -15.01
C GLU A 275 7.57 36.01 -14.26
N ALA A 276 6.97 36.13 -13.08
CA ALA A 276 6.95 37.40 -12.35
C ALA A 276 8.29 37.79 -11.72
N ARG A 277 9.11 36.82 -11.31
CA ARG A 277 10.35 37.08 -10.57
C ARG A 277 11.62 36.80 -11.35
N CYS A 278 11.55 35.83 -12.29
CA CYS A 278 12.72 35.41 -13.09
C CYS A 278 12.65 35.90 -14.53
N GLY A 279 11.53 36.48 -14.96
CA GLY A 279 11.33 36.92 -16.35
C GLY A 279 11.23 35.76 -17.34
N VAL A 280 10.98 34.53 -16.87
CA VAL A 280 10.87 33.33 -17.69
C VAL A 280 9.41 33.04 -17.97
N SER A 281 8.90 33.45 -19.14
CA SER A 281 7.52 33.21 -19.52
C SER A 281 7.34 31.85 -20.17
N MET A 282 6.35 31.11 -19.65
CA MET A 282 5.88 29.81 -20.21
C MET A 282 4.46 29.91 -20.78
N ALA A 283 3.99 31.12 -21.08
CA ALA A 283 2.61 31.38 -21.53
C ALA A 283 2.23 30.62 -22.81
N ASN A 284 3.18 30.49 -23.76
CA ASN A 284 2.97 29.83 -25.05
C ASN A 284 3.64 28.44 -25.13
N LYS A 285 3.78 27.77 -23.99
CA LYS A 285 4.40 26.44 -23.92
C LYS A 285 3.44 25.44 -23.30
N ASP A 286 3.36 24.26 -23.86
CA ASP A 286 2.79 23.06 -23.22
C ASP A 286 3.80 22.50 -22.24
N ILE A 287 3.37 22.13 -21.04
CA ILE A 287 4.24 21.57 -19.99
C ILE A 287 3.65 20.27 -19.45
N PHE A 288 4.48 19.26 -19.47
CA PHE A 288 4.18 17.94 -18.92
C PHE A 288 5.23 17.64 -17.86
N LEU A 289 4.79 17.24 -16.66
CA LEU A 289 5.67 16.88 -15.56
C LEU A 289 5.29 15.50 -15.03
N ASN A 290 6.28 14.66 -14.82
CA ASN A 290 6.13 13.31 -14.32
C ASN A 290 7.11 13.05 -13.18
N VAL A 291 6.63 12.43 -12.12
CA VAL A 291 7.45 11.87 -11.05
C VAL A 291 7.73 10.41 -11.38
N ALA A 292 9.01 10.05 -11.51
CA ALA A 292 9.41 8.70 -11.87
C ALA A 292 8.94 7.66 -10.83
N GLY A 293 8.67 6.45 -11.29
CA GLY A 293 8.24 5.33 -10.44
C GLY A 293 6.80 5.41 -9.92
N GLY A 294 5.99 6.37 -10.43
CA GLY A 294 4.58 6.49 -10.02
C GLY A 294 4.38 6.98 -8.58
N MET A 295 5.42 7.54 -7.97
CA MET A 295 5.33 8.12 -6.63
C MET A 295 4.48 9.39 -6.62
N ARG A 296 3.84 9.66 -5.47
CA ARG A 296 3.19 10.94 -5.20
C ARG A 296 4.04 11.71 -4.20
N LEU A 297 4.55 12.86 -4.64
CA LEU A 297 5.34 13.76 -3.81
C LEU A 297 4.48 14.93 -3.34
N SER A 298 4.47 15.17 -2.04
CA SER A 298 3.75 16.29 -1.41
C SER A 298 4.70 17.29 -0.73
N GLU A 299 5.98 16.93 -0.63
CA GLU A 299 7.00 17.74 0.04
C GLU A 299 7.27 19.05 -0.73
N PRO A 300 7.25 20.22 -0.07
CA PRO A 300 7.54 21.51 -0.72
C PRO A 300 8.93 21.60 -1.37
N ALA A 301 9.91 20.86 -0.87
CA ALA A 301 11.26 20.85 -1.40
C ALA A 301 11.37 20.34 -2.83
N VAL A 302 10.35 19.61 -3.34
CA VAL A 302 10.23 19.17 -4.74
C VAL A 302 10.21 20.35 -5.73
N ASP A 303 9.75 21.52 -5.29
CA ASP A 303 9.60 22.72 -6.14
C ASP A 303 10.88 23.06 -6.90
N LEU A 304 12.02 23.02 -6.22
CA LEU A 304 13.30 23.34 -6.86
C LEU A 304 13.64 22.35 -7.97
N ALA A 305 13.46 21.05 -7.71
CA ALA A 305 13.72 20.02 -8.71
C ALA A 305 12.75 20.11 -9.90
N ALA A 306 11.48 20.41 -9.66
CA ALA A 306 10.48 20.63 -10.69
C ALA A 306 10.83 21.83 -11.58
N VAL A 307 11.20 22.97 -10.97
CA VAL A 307 11.64 24.17 -11.68
C VAL A 307 12.88 23.89 -12.51
N MET A 308 13.89 23.21 -11.96
CA MET A 308 15.12 22.89 -12.67
C MET A 308 14.86 21.93 -13.85
N ALA A 309 13.99 20.95 -13.70
CA ALA A 309 13.58 20.06 -14.79
C ALA A 309 12.87 20.85 -15.91
N ILE A 310 11.94 21.74 -15.57
CA ILE A 310 11.22 22.61 -16.52
C ILE A 310 12.20 23.51 -17.27
N LEU A 311 13.08 24.20 -16.56
CA LEU A 311 14.08 25.10 -17.17
C LEU A 311 15.03 24.32 -18.07
N SER A 312 15.54 23.18 -17.63
CA SER A 312 16.41 22.31 -18.43
C SER A 312 15.74 21.76 -19.70
N SER A 313 14.40 21.65 -19.70
CA SER A 313 13.64 21.24 -20.90
C SER A 313 13.31 22.43 -21.82
N ALA A 314 13.28 23.65 -21.29
CA ALA A 314 12.89 24.83 -22.03
C ALA A 314 14.06 25.51 -22.74
N PHE A 315 15.28 25.32 -22.22
CA PHE A 315 16.53 25.96 -22.66
C PHE A 315 17.64 24.93 -22.88
#